data_3087e51a8f085e556a3977ba71462cc5
#
_entry.id   3087e51a8f085e556a3977ba71462cc5
#
_cell.length_a   1.000
_cell.length_b   1.000
_cell.length_c   1.000
_cell.angle_alpha   90.00
_cell.angle_beta   90.00
_cell.angle_gamma   90.00
#
_symmetry.space_group_name_H-M   'P 1'
#
loop_
_entity.id
_entity.type
_entity.pdbx_description
1 polymer ?
#
loop_
_entity_poly.entity_id
_entity_poly.type
_entity_poly.pdbx_seq_one_letter_code
_entity_poly.pdbx_strand_id
1 'polypeptide(L)'
;YTMAYFGEDLRPYWNKDGKTSIEDLYADAEEDYKEVMAKCYAFDRQLMADAYLAGGKEYAELCALAYRQSVSAFQMSEDSEGELLYFTPQVGPVDEYYPASPLYLRYNPDLVKAMLNPFFYYSESGKWGKPFPPHDLGGYPAVNGQTIGGDMPVEEAGNGLIMTAAIAKMEKNASYAEKHWKTLTQWAEYLLENGTDTGDQLTTDNFAGNCPHHTNLSAKGILGIAAYARLAEMLNKKEEAEKYMD
;
A
#
# COMPACT_ATOMS: atom_id res chain seq x y z
N TYR A 1 23.58 -14.42 -9.45
CA TYR A 1 23.31 -14.15 -8.02
C TYR A 1 22.36 -12.95 -7.96
N THR A 2 21.08 -13.22 -7.79
CA THR A 2 20.09 -12.22 -7.41
C THR A 2 20.28 -11.95 -5.91
N MET A 3 20.71 -10.76 -5.55
CA MET A 3 20.73 -10.37 -4.14
C MET A 3 19.30 -10.00 -3.75
N ALA A 4 18.77 -10.66 -2.72
CA ALA A 4 17.49 -10.28 -2.13
C ALA A 4 17.51 -8.79 -1.78
N TYR A 5 16.41 -8.11 -2.05
CA TYR A 5 16.33 -6.66 -1.91
C TYR A 5 16.52 -6.23 -0.45
N PHE A 6 15.92 -6.96 0.48
CA PHE A 6 16.05 -6.77 1.92
C PHE A 6 17.30 -7.42 2.55
N GLY A 7 18.30 -7.77 1.72
CA GLY A 7 19.56 -8.39 2.18
C GLY A 7 19.52 -9.91 2.26
N GLU A 8 18.38 -10.47 2.57
CA GLU A 8 18.08 -11.92 2.59
C GLU A 8 16.63 -12.13 2.13
N ASP A 9 16.26 -13.39 1.86
CA ASP A 9 14.88 -13.74 1.54
C ASP A 9 13.95 -13.40 2.71
N LEU A 10 12.80 -12.77 2.41
CA LEU A 10 11.79 -12.49 3.40
C LEU A 10 11.23 -13.77 4.00
N ARG A 11 10.98 -13.77 5.30
CA ARG A 11 10.34 -14.89 6.01
C ARG A 11 8.88 -14.58 6.34
N PRO A 12 8.03 -15.61 6.42
CA PRO A 12 6.67 -15.40 6.91
C PRO A 12 6.70 -14.83 8.33
N TYR A 13 5.76 -13.96 8.67
CA TYR A 13 5.71 -13.28 9.97
C TYR A 13 5.72 -14.24 11.16
N TRP A 14 5.03 -15.38 11.06
CA TRP A 14 5.01 -16.41 12.10
C TRP A 14 6.39 -17.07 12.36
N ASN A 15 7.33 -16.96 11.42
CA ASN A 15 8.69 -17.49 11.53
C ASN A 15 9.76 -16.42 11.20
N LYS A 16 9.50 -15.16 11.56
CA LYS A 16 10.35 -14.02 11.25
C LYS A 16 11.78 -14.14 11.79
N ASP A 17 11.95 -14.81 12.92
CA ASP A 17 13.27 -15.10 13.54
C ASP A 17 13.92 -16.38 13.00
N GLY A 18 13.24 -17.17 12.17
CA GLY A 18 13.71 -18.42 11.60
C GLY A 18 13.84 -19.58 12.59
N LYS A 19 13.21 -19.50 13.77
CA LYS A 19 13.32 -20.49 14.84
C LYS A 19 12.04 -21.28 15.09
N THR A 20 10.89 -20.71 14.74
CA THR A 20 9.59 -21.35 14.94
C THR A 20 9.42 -22.48 13.93
N SER A 21 9.18 -23.68 14.39
CA SER A 21 8.88 -24.83 13.54
C SER A 21 7.39 -24.86 13.16
N ILE A 22 7.06 -25.67 12.17
CA ILE A 22 5.64 -25.91 11.80
C ILE A 22 4.87 -26.59 12.95
N GLU A 23 5.53 -27.45 13.68
CA GLU A 23 4.96 -28.14 14.85
C GLU A 23 4.64 -27.14 15.97
N ASP A 24 5.52 -26.17 16.22
CA ASP A 24 5.27 -25.08 17.18
C ASP A 24 4.06 -24.25 16.74
N LEU A 25 3.99 -23.89 15.46
CA LEU A 25 2.87 -23.14 14.91
C LEU A 25 1.52 -23.88 15.10
N TYR A 26 1.50 -25.19 14.88
CA TYR A 26 0.29 -25.99 15.11
C TYR A 26 -0.07 -26.07 16.60
N ALA A 27 0.90 -26.19 17.47
CA ALA A 27 0.66 -26.22 18.92
C ALA A 27 0.08 -24.87 19.41
N ASP A 28 0.65 -23.76 18.98
CA ASP A 28 0.17 -22.40 19.28
C ASP A 28 -1.27 -22.21 18.73
N ALA A 29 -1.51 -22.62 17.49
CA ALA A 29 -2.83 -22.52 16.87
C ALA A 29 -3.90 -23.38 17.60
N GLU A 30 -3.54 -24.55 18.15
CA GLU A 30 -4.44 -25.38 18.95
C GLU A 30 -4.75 -24.73 20.31
N GLU A 31 -3.73 -24.17 20.97
CA GLU A 31 -3.88 -23.46 22.25
C GLU A 31 -4.77 -22.21 22.11
N ASP A 32 -4.53 -21.39 21.11
CA ASP A 32 -5.20 -20.11 20.90
C ASP A 32 -6.54 -20.24 20.15
N TYR A 33 -6.89 -21.41 19.62
CA TYR A 33 -8.01 -21.61 18.71
C TYR A 33 -9.33 -20.95 19.17
N LYS A 34 -9.71 -21.17 20.44
CA LYS A 34 -10.98 -20.65 20.96
C LYS A 34 -11.00 -19.12 21.03
N GLU A 35 -9.88 -18.52 21.44
CA GLU A 35 -9.76 -17.09 21.55
C GLU A 35 -9.74 -16.43 20.15
N VAL A 36 -8.94 -16.97 19.22
CA VAL A 36 -8.87 -16.49 17.84
C VAL A 36 -10.22 -16.58 17.16
N MET A 37 -10.93 -17.73 17.30
CA MET A 37 -12.27 -17.88 16.73
C MET A 37 -13.28 -16.89 17.31
N ALA A 38 -13.21 -16.61 18.60
CA ALA A 38 -14.09 -15.61 19.23
C ALA A 38 -13.83 -14.20 18.66
N LYS A 39 -12.56 -13.83 18.45
CA LYS A 39 -12.17 -12.57 17.80
C LYS A 39 -12.65 -12.50 16.35
N CYS A 40 -12.48 -13.57 15.57
CA CYS A 40 -12.98 -13.66 14.20
C CYS A 40 -14.51 -13.46 14.13
N TYR A 41 -15.26 -14.17 14.95
CA TYR A 41 -16.73 -14.00 15.00
C TYR A 41 -17.17 -12.60 15.45
N ALA A 42 -16.43 -11.96 16.34
CA ALA A 42 -16.71 -10.58 16.75
C ALA A 42 -16.48 -9.62 15.58
N PHE A 43 -15.38 -9.79 14.87
CA PHE A 43 -15.04 -8.99 13.68
C PHE A 43 -16.05 -9.20 12.55
N ASP A 44 -16.42 -10.46 12.24
CA ASP A 44 -17.42 -10.77 11.21
C ASP A 44 -18.76 -10.07 11.49
N ARG A 45 -19.20 -10.07 12.74
CA ARG A 45 -20.43 -9.36 13.14
C ARG A 45 -20.29 -7.85 12.95
N GLN A 46 -19.15 -7.28 13.27
CA GLN A 46 -18.88 -5.85 13.08
C GLN A 46 -18.90 -5.47 11.60
N LEU A 47 -18.16 -6.20 10.78
CA LEU A 47 -18.11 -5.99 9.32
C LEU A 47 -19.50 -6.08 8.70
N MET A 48 -20.26 -7.12 9.02
CA MET A 48 -21.61 -7.33 8.48
C MET A 48 -22.56 -6.22 8.92
N ALA A 49 -22.48 -5.78 10.19
CA ALA A 49 -23.33 -4.70 10.70
C ALA A 49 -23.02 -3.35 10.03
N ASP A 50 -21.74 -3.00 9.91
CA ASP A 50 -21.29 -1.76 9.26
C ASP A 50 -21.73 -1.72 7.79
N ALA A 51 -21.51 -2.81 7.06
CA ALA A 51 -21.86 -2.92 5.66
C ALA A 51 -23.37 -2.94 5.42
N TYR A 52 -24.12 -3.61 6.30
CA TYR A 52 -25.59 -3.61 6.24
C TYR A 52 -26.18 -2.21 6.44
N LEU A 53 -25.65 -1.45 7.39
CA LEU A 53 -26.06 -0.04 7.59
C LEU A 53 -25.76 0.84 6.39
N ALA A 54 -24.68 0.55 5.67
CA ALA A 54 -24.28 1.32 4.48
C ALA A 54 -25.12 1.01 3.23
N GLY A 55 -25.46 -0.26 2.98
CA GLY A 55 -26.07 -0.65 1.71
C GLY A 55 -27.03 -1.86 1.76
N GLY A 56 -27.44 -2.33 2.95
CA GLY A 56 -28.35 -3.45 3.09
C GLY A 56 -27.69 -4.80 2.94
N LYS A 57 -28.50 -5.85 2.78
CA LYS A 57 -28.06 -7.25 2.87
C LYS A 57 -27.07 -7.63 1.77
N GLU A 58 -27.42 -7.36 0.52
CA GLU A 58 -26.61 -7.75 -0.64
C GLU A 58 -25.25 -7.04 -0.62
N TYR A 59 -25.22 -5.77 -0.20
CA TYR A 59 -23.97 -5.02 -0.03
C TYR A 59 -23.11 -5.61 1.09
N ALA A 60 -23.71 -6.02 2.21
CA ALA A 60 -22.98 -6.65 3.30
C ALA A 60 -22.36 -8.00 2.88
N GLU A 61 -23.10 -8.82 2.14
CA GLU A 61 -22.60 -10.08 1.59
C GLU A 61 -21.43 -9.85 0.60
N LEU A 62 -21.54 -8.83 -0.26
CA LEU A 62 -20.46 -8.44 -1.17
C LEU A 62 -19.22 -7.95 -0.42
N CYS A 63 -19.39 -7.10 0.60
CA CYS A 63 -18.29 -6.63 1.44
C CYS A 63 -17.58 -7.77 2.18
N ALA A 64 -18.34 -8.72 2.73
CA ALA A 64 -17.77 -9.88 3.40
C ALA A 64 -16.95 -10.78 2.44
N LEU A 65 -17.46 -10.96 1.21
CA LEU A 65 -16.73 -11.69 0.16
C LEU A 65 -15.45 -10.96 -0.24
N ALA A 66 -15.54 -9.65 -0.50
CA ALA A 66 -14.39 -8.82 -0.88
C ALA A 66 -13.31 -8.79 0.23
N TYR A 67 -13.73 -8.66 1.50
CA TYR A 67 -12.82 -8.74 2.65
C TYR A 67 -12.08 -10.07 2.68
N ARG A 68 -12.81 -11.18 2.60
CA ARG A 68 -12.23 -12.52 2.62
C ARG A 68 -11.23 -12.72 1.47
N GLN A 69 -11.58 -12.31 0.25
CA GLN A 69 -10.70 -12.42 -0.92
C GLN A 69 -9.45 -11.56 -0.76
N SER A 70 -9.62 -10.32 -0.30
CA SER A 70 -8.51 -9.41 -0.08
C SER A 70 -7.54 -9.96 0.96
N VAL A 71 -8.01 -10.33 2.16
CA VAL A 71 -7.15 -10.86 3.23
C VAL A 71 -6.44 -12.14 2.80
N SER A 72 -7.12 -13.03 2.06
CA SER A 72 -6.52 -14.29 1.62
C SER A 72 -5.45 -14.13 0.52
N ALA A 73 -5.44 -12.98 -0.17
CA ALA A 73 -4.44 -12.68 -1.19
C ALA A 73 -3.12 -12.15 -0.63
N PHE A 74 -3.14 -11.65 0.60
CA PHE A 74 -1.99 -11.02 1.23
C PHE A 74 -1.22 -11.95 2.16
N GLN A 75 0.07 -11.70 2.28
CA GLN A 75 0.99 -12.32 3.22
C GLN A 75 1.57 -11.26 4.15
N MET A 76 2.09 -11.69 5.29
CA MET A 76 2.71 -10.83 6.28
C MET A 76 4.13 -11.27 6.54
N SER A 77 5.03 -10.31 6.62
CA SER A 77 6.44 -10.48 6.99
C SER A 77 6.89 -9.30 7.86
N GLU A 78 8.10 -9.36 8.33
CA GLU A 78 8.78 -8.27 9.03
C GLU A 78 10.18 -8.16 8.45
N ASP A 79 10.64 -6.95 8.19
CA ASP A 79 12.01 -6.72 7.73
C ASP A 79 13.04 -6.77 8.88
N SER A 80 14.31 -6.57 8.54
CA SER A 80 15.42 -6.61 9.53
C SER A 80 15.37 -5.46 10.56
N GLU A 81 14.60 -4.42 10.30
CA GLU A 81 14.40 -3.26 11.19
C GLU A 81 13.16 -3.40 12.06
N GLY A 82 12.38 -4.46 11.86
CA GLY A 82 11.14 -4.72 12.59
C GLY A 82 9.91 -4.01 11.99
N GLU A 83 10.02 -3.47 10.79
CA GLU A 83 8.89 -2.88 10.09
C GLU A 83 8.00 -3.97 9.49
N LEU A 84 6.70 -3.86 9.75
CA LEU A 84 5.72 -4.79 9.21
C LEU A 84 5.57 -4.62 7.69
N LEU A 85 5.53 -5.73 6.98
CA LEU A 85 5.29 -5.81 5.55
C LEU A 85 4.01 -6.63 5.30
N TYR A 86 3.11 -6.10 4.44
CA TYR A 86 1.86 -6.76 4.07
C TYR A 86 1.68 -6.68 2.56
N PHE A 87 1.72 -7.83 1.87
CA PHE A 87 1.90 -7.86 0.43
C PHE A 87 1.29 -9.10 -0.22
N THR A 88 1.00 -9.00 -1.51
CA THR A 88 0.67 -10.13 -2.37
C THR A 88 1.95 -10.89 -2.77
N PRO A 89 1.87 -12.13 -3.30
CA PRO A 89 3.07 -12.91 -3.65
C PRO A 89 4.06 -12.21 -4.59
N GLN A 90 3.61 -11.22 -5.35
CA GLN A 90 4.44 -10.38 -6.23
C GLN A 90 4.93 -9.10 -5.54
N VAL A 91 4.92 -8.96 -4.26
CA VAL A 91 5.22 -7.72 -3.49
C VAL A 91 4.92 -6.45 -4.28
N GLY A 92 3.68 -6.10 -4.35
CA GLY A 92 3.06 -5.13 -5.24
C GLY A 92 2.00 -5.82 -6.10
N PRO A 93 1.49 -5.14 -7.10
CA PRO A 93 1.74 -3.75 -7.43
C PRO A 93 0.93 -2.77 -6.55
N VAL A 94 1.38 -1.50 -6.48
CA VAL A 94 0.72 -0.47 -5.64
C VAL A 94 -0.67 -0.14 -6.16
N ASP A 95 -0.89 -0.23 -7.47
CA ASP A 95 -2.18 0.01 -8.10
C ASP A 95 -3.25 -1.06 -7.75
N GLU A 96 -2.84 -2.27 -7.37
CA GLU A 96 -3.74 -3.27 -6.76
C GLU A 96 -3.99 -3.00 -5.27
N TYR A 97 -3.00 -2.45 -4.55
CA TYR A 97 -3.14 -2.10 -3.14
C TYR A 97 -4.06 -0.89 -2.94
N TYR A 98 -4.02 0.06 -3.87
CA TYR A 98 -4.83 1.26 -3.83
C TYR A 98 -6.34 0.97 -3.70
N PRO A 99 -6.98 0.16 -4.55
CA PRO A 99 -8.41 -0.16 -4.42
C PRO A 99 -8.73 -1.05 -3.21
N ALA A 100 -7.77 -1.82 -2.69
CA ALA A 100 -7.95 -2.61 -1.47
C ALA A 100 -7.83 -1.76 -0.19
N SER A 101 -7.10 -0.64 -0.24
CA SER A 101 -6.75 0.17 0.92
C SER A 101 -7.94 0.70 1.74
N PRO A 102 -9.10 1.11 1.16
CA PRO A 102 -10.23 1.60 1.95
C PRO A 102 -10.74 0.61 2.99
N LEU A 103 -10.68 -0.67 2.68
CA LEU A 103 -11.06 -1.75 3.59
C LEU A 103 -10.16 -1.76 4.83
N TYR A 104 -8.86 -1.73 4.61
CA TYR A 104 -7.87 -1.76 5.69
C TYR A 104 -7.82 -0.43 6.44
N LEU A 105 -7.94 0.71 5.76
CA LEU A 105 -8.06 2.03 6.40
C LEU A 105 -9.21 2.08 7.42
N ARG A 106 -10.32 1.40 7.12
CA ARG A 106 -11.49 1.36 8.01
C ARG A 106 -11.22 0.59 9.30
N TYR A 107 -10.51 -0.53 9.23
CA TYR A 107 -10.39 -1.48 10.34
C TYR A 107 -8.98 -1.53 10.96
N ASN A 108 -7.94 -1.35 10.16
CA ASN A 108 -6.55 -1.37 10.61
C ASN A 108 -5.62 -0.59 9.67
N PRO A 109 -5.46 0.74 9.85
CA PRO A 109 -4.57 1.56 9.02
C PRO A 109 -3.11 1.10 9.00
N ASP A 110 -2.64 0.38 10.03
CA ASP A 110 -1.26 -0.12 10.06
C ASP A 110 -0.99 -1.13 8.95
N LEU A 111 -1.99 -1.87 8.49
CA LEU A 111 -1.84 -2.74 7.32
C LEU A 111 -1.63 -1.96 6.03
N VAL A 112 -2.19 -0.75 5.90
CA VAL A 112 -1.93 0.11 4.73
C VAL A 112 -0.52 0.69 4.77
N LYS A 113 -0.01 1.04 5.94
CA LYS A 113 1.42 1.37 6.09
C LYS A 113 2.30 0.19 5.69
N ALA A 114 1.96 -1.01 6.18
CA ALA A 114 2.68 -2.23 5.86
C ALA A 114 2.68 -2.58 4.36
N MET A 115 1.64 -2.18 3.62
CA MET A 115 1.60 -2.27 2.15
C MET A 115 2.59 -1.30 1.49
N LEU A 116 2.76 -0.10 2.05
CA LEU A 116 3.63 0.94 1.48
C LEU A 116 5.09 0.84 1.95
N ASN A 117 5.36 0.26 3.12
CA ASN A 117 6.71 0.16 3.68
C ASN A 117 7.74 -0.43 2.70
N PRO A 118 7.46 -1.53 1.95
CA PRO A 118 8.42 -2.07 0.99
C PRO A 118 8.79 -1.07 -0.11
N PHE A 119 7.83 -0.28 -0.58
CA PHE A 119 8.03 0.70 -1.66
C PHE A 119 8.83 1.91 -1.19
N PHE A 120 8.57 2.41 0.03
CA PHE A 120 9.40 3.44 0.64
C PHE A 120 10.82 2.95 0.86
N TYR A 121 10.98 1.77 1.46
CA TYR A 121 12.30 1.17 1.65
C TYR A 121 13.08 1.09 0.33
N TYR A 122 12.44 0.63 -0.76
CA TYR A 122 13.09 0.55 -2.08
C TYR A 122 13.43 1.92 -2.65
N SER A 123 12.52 2.84 -2.63
CA SER A 123 12.74 4.19 -3.15
C SER A 123 13.85 4.93 -2.39
N GLU A 124 13.99 4.67 -1.09
CA GLU A 124 14.95 5.36 -0.19
C GLU A 124 16.33 4.70 -0.11
N SER A 125 16.46 3.45 -0.53
CA SER A 125 17.70 2.68 -0.45
C SER A 125 18.81 3.09 -1.41
N GLY A 126 18.50 3.95 -2.39
CA GLY A 126 19.40 4.31 -3.48
C GLY A 126 19.52 3.26 -4.60
N LYS A 127 18.81 2.13 -4.51
CA LYS A 127 18.75 1.11 -5.58
C LYS A 127 17.73 1.48 -6.67
N TRP A 128 16.70 2.24 -6.31
CA TRP A 128 15.73 2.80 -7.25
C TRP A 128 16.13 4.23 -7.62
N GLY A 129 16.61 4.42 -8.85
CA GLY A 129 17.11 5.71 -9.31
C GLY A 129 16.09 6.59 -10.02
N LYS A 130 14.78 6.25 -9.97
CA LYS A 130 13.73 7.01 -10.66
C LYS A 130 12.97 7.93 -9.70
N PRO A 131 12.38 9.05 -10.16
CA PRO A 131 11.72 10.04 -9.31
C PRO A 131 10.27 9.67 -8.93
N PHE A 132 9.85 8.46 -9.16
CA PHE A 132 8.54 7.90 -8.88
C PHE A 132 8.68 6.49 -8.29
N PRO A 133 7.64 5.94 -7.62
CA PRO A 133 7.76 4.60 -7.04
C PRO A 133 7.82 3.51 -8.10
N PRO A 134 8.42 2.35 -7.79
CA PRO A 134 8.33 1.18 -8.65
C PRO A 134 6.89 0.62 -8.68
N HIS A 135 6.54 -0.07 -9.73
CA HIS A 135 5.28 -0.79 -9.84
C HIS A 135 5.23 -1.99 -8.88
N ASP A 136 6.23 -2.84 -8.91
CA ASP A 136 6.38 -4.00 -8.03
C ASP A 136 7.83 -4.15 -7.54
N LEU A 137 8.05 -5.06 -6.62
CA LEU A 137 9.39 -5.36 -6.08
C LEU A 137 9.84 -6.78 -6.36
N GLY A 138 9.13 -7.49 -7.24
CA GLY A 138 9.41 -8.88 -7.57
C GLY A 138 8.77 -9.88 -6.63
N GLY A 139 9.01 -11.16 -6.91
CA GLY A 139 8.36 -12.26 -6.23
C GLY A 139 8.92 -12.54 -4.82
N TYR A 140 8.01 -12.78 -3.88
CA TYR A 140 8.35 -13.36 -2.58
C TYR A 140 8.98 -14.77 -2.77
N PRO A 141 9.99 -15.19 -1.99
CA PRO A 141 10.60 -14.47 -0.84
C PRO A 141 11.78 -13.56 -1.20
N ALA A 142 12.26 -13.62 -2.44
CA ALA A 142 13.53 -12.99 -2.81
C ALA A 142 13.45 -11.46 -2.97
N VAL A 143 12.33 -10.93 -3.46
CA VAL A 143 12.05 -9.49 -3.60
C VAL A 143 13.24 -8.68 -4.13
N ASN A 144 13.58 -8.90 -5.41
CA ASN A 144 14.82 -8.38 -6.02
C ASN A 144 14.65 -7.08 -6.83
N GLY A 145 13.50 -6.43 -6.76
CA GLY A 145 13.16 -5.23 -7.51
C GLY A 145 12.12 -5.46 -8.61
N GLN A 146 11.73 -4.39 -9.28
CA GLN A 146 10.66 -4.40 -10.27
C GLN A 146 10.87 -5.45 -11.37
N THR A 147 9.86 -6.24 -11.63
CA THR A 147 9.86 -7.31 -12.64
C THR A 147 8.97 -7.01 -13.84
N ILE A 148 8.00 -6.11 -13.72
CA ILE A 148 7.19 -5.70 -14.86
C ILE A 148 8.03 -4.94 -15.89
N GLY A 149 7.76 -5.17 -17.17
CA GLY A 149 8.54 -4.60 -18.29
C GLY A 149 8.26 -3.15 -18.64
N GLY A 150 7.54 -2.41 -17.80
CA GLY A 150 7.22 -0.98 -18.00
C GLY A 150 6.96 -0.28 -16.68
N ASP A 151 7.08 1.05 -16.70
CA ASP A 151 6.79 1.87 -15.53
C ASP A 151 5.36 2.40 -15.56
N MET A 152 4.80 2.64 -14.39
CA MET A 152 3.50 3.29 -14.18
C MET A 152 3.66 4.56 -13.33
N PRO A 153 4.44 5.54 -13.79
CA PRO A 153 4.96 6.60 -12.93
C PRO A 153 3.88 7.50 -12.32
N VAL A 154 2.89 7.93 -13.10
CA VAL A 154 1.80 8.78 -12.60
C VAL A 154 0.82 7.97 -11.76
N GLU A 155 0.53 6.74 -12.18
CA GLU A 155 -0.33 5.81 -11.46
C GLU A 155 0.19 5.60 -10.04
N GLU A 156 1.45 5.16 -9.91
CA GLU A 156 1.98 4.73 -8.63
C GLU A 156 2.37 5.90 -7.72
N ALA A 157 2.84 7.02 -8.28
CA ALA A 157 3.08 8.23 -7.50
C ALA A 157 1.76 8.78 -6.92
N GLY A 158 0.70 8.81 -7.72
CA GLY A 158 -0.63 9.19 -7.28
C GLY A 158 -1.18 8.27 -6.19
N ASN A 159 -1.09 6.95 -6.41
CA ASN A 159 -1.52 5.94 -5.44
C ASN A 159 -0.78 6.09 -4.10
N GLY A 160 0.54 6.19 -4.12
CA GLY A 160 1.37 6.33 -2.92
C GLY A 160 1.03 7.58 -2.10
N LEU A 161 0.88 8.74 -2.76
CA LEU A 161 0.53 9.99 -2.11
C LEU A 161 -0.89 9.96 -1.52
N ILE A 162 -1.88 9.46 -2.28
CA ILE A 162 -3.27 9.38 -1.82
C ILE A 162 -3.41 8.41 -0.64
N MET A 163 -2.80 7.23 -0.72
CA MET A 163 -2.81 6.25 0.37
C MET A 163 -2.16 6.80 1.63
N THR A 164 -1.01 7.48 1.51
CA THR A 164 -0.32 8.10 2.64
C THR A 164 -1.17 9.20 3.29
N ALA A 165 -1.83 10.04 2.50
CA ALA A 165 -2.74 11.06 3.03
C ALA A 165 -3.99 10.45 3.69
N ALA A 166 -4.51 9.35 3.16
CA ALA A 166 -5.61 8.62 3.76
C ALA A 166 -5.23 8.02 5.12
N ILE A 167 -4.02 7.44 5.26
CA ILE A 167 -3.47 7.01 6.55
C ILE A 167 -3.45 8.18 7.54
N ALA A 168 -2.84 9.30 7.16
CA ALA A 168 -2.72 10.47 8.02
C ALA A 168 -4.09 11.01 8.46
N LYS A 169 -5.08 11.00 7.57
CA LYS A 169 -6.46 11.39 7.87
C LYS A 169 -7.12 10.45 8.88
N MET A 170 -6.95 9.14 8.72
CA MET A 170 -7.54 8.15 9.64
C MET A 170 -6.91 8.23 11.02
N GLU A 171 -5.60 8.38 11.09
CA GLU A 171 -4.86 8.50 12.35
C GLU A 171 -4.91 9.90 12.98
N LYS A 172 -5.38 10.90 12.23
CA LYS A 172 -5.37 12.31 12.62
C LYS A 172 -3.97 12.85 12.95
N ASN A 173 -2.97 12.28 12.35
CA ASN A 173 -1.58 12.72 12.41
C ASN A 173 -0.84 12.31 11.13
N ALA A 174 0.25 12.99 10.80
CA ALA A 174 1.03 12.77 9.60
C ALA A 174 2.46 12.25 9.88
N SER A 175 2.70 11.64 11.03
CA SER A 175 4.04 11.16 11.43
C SER A 175 4.60 10.12 10.46
N TYR A 176 3.75 9.25 9.91
CA TYR A 176 4.15 8.31 8.87
C TYR A 176 4.61 9.03 7.60
N ALA A 177 3.89 10.04 7.14
CA ALA A 177 4.31 10.86 6.01
C ALA A 177 5.59 11.65 6.31
N GLU A 178 5.78 12.15 7.53
CA GLU A 178 6.99 12.87 7.93
C GLU A 178 8.24 11.99 7.83
N LYS A 179 8.15 10.71 8.21
CA LYS A 179 9.23 9.73 8.07
C LYS A 179 9.72 9.62 6.62
N HIS A 180 8.82 9.71 5.66
CA HIS A 180 9.08 9.55 4.21
C HIS A 180 8.98 10.85 3.41
N TRP A 181 9.06 12.02 4.10
CA TRP A 181 8.75 13.32 3.48
C TRP A 181 9.54 13.61 2.21
N LYS A 182 10.83 13.31 2.21
CA LYS A 182 11.69 13.55 1.05
C LYS A 182 11.22 12.76 -0.18
N THR A 183 10.85 11.52 0.00
CA THR A 183 10.37 10.62 -1.06
C THR A 183 9.00 11.08 -1.56
N LEU A 184 8.08 11.43 -0.66
CA LEU A 184 6.78 11.98 -1.01
C LEU A 184 6.90 13.31 -1.78
N THR A 185 7.85 14.18 -1.39
CA THR A 185 8.13 15.42 -2.12
C THR A 185 8.59 15.13 -3.56
N GLN A 186 9.51 14.17 -3.73
CA GLN A 186 9.99 13.78 -5.05
C GLN A 186 8.85 13.24 -5.94
N TRP A 187 7.94 12.43 -5.39
CA TRP A 187 6.78 11.94 -6.13
C TRP A 187 5.80 13.05 -6.49
N ALA A 188 5.58 14.01 -5.57
CA ALA A 188 4.71 15.16 -5.84
C ALA A 188 5.31 16.10 -6.91
N GLU A 189 6.62 16.35 -6.88
CA GLU A 189 7.33 17.12 -7.92
C GLU A 189 7.21 16.43 -9.28
N TYR A 190 7.39 15.12 -9.34
CA TYR A 190 7.17 14.34 -10.55
C TYR A 190 5.76 14.52 -11.12
N LEU A 191 4.73 14.46 -10.25
CA LEU A 191 3.34 14.66 -10.68
C LEU A 191 3.04 16.08 -11.15
N LEU A 192 3.67 17.11 -10.56
CA LEU A 192 3.53 18.49 -11.03
C LEU A 192 4.02 18.65 -12.49
N GLU A 193 5.08 17.96 -12.82
CA GLU A 193 5.68 18.04 -14.16
C GLU A 193 4.98 17.15 -15.19
N ASN A 194 4.49 15.97 -14.77
CA ASN A 194 4.08 14.91 -15.68
C ASN A 194 2.63 14.41 -15.47
N GLY A 195 1.95 14.83 -14.39
CA GLY A 195 0.69 14.23 -13.96
C GLY A 195 -0.55 14.86 -14.57
N THR A 196 -0.50 16.10 -15.08
CA THR A 196 -1.69 16.80 -15.62
C THR A 196 -1.99 16.44 -17.07
N ASP A 197 -0.95 16.20 -17.86
CA ASP A 197 -1.07 15.72 -19.24
C ASP A 197 -0.09 14.55 -19.43
N THR A 198 -0.59 13.33 -19.29
CA THR A 198 0.24 12.15 -19.21
C THR A 198 0.72 11.68 -20.59
N GLY A 199 2.00 11.34 -20.68
CA GLY A 199 2.56 10.65 -21.83
C GLY A 199 2.08 9.21 -21.97
N ASP A 200 2.58 8.51 -22.96
CA ASP A 200 2.33 7.09 -23.16
C ASP A 200 3.01 6.27 -22.05
N GLN A 201 2.23 5.65 -21.20
CA GLN A 201 2.68 4.82 -20.09
C GLN A 201 1.69 3.71 -19.77
N LEU A 202 2.14 2.70 -19.03
CA LEU A 202 1.25 1.70 -18.48
C LEU A 202 0.27 2.31 -17.48
N THR A 203 -0.92 1.73 -17.40
CA THR A 203 -1.97 2.09 -16.45
C THR A 203 -2.72 0.84 -16.01
N THR A 204 -3.36 0.87 -14.87
CA THR A 204 -4.26 -0.20 -14.39
C THR A 204 -5.45 -0.44 -15.34
N ASP A 205 -5.81 0.56 -16.13
CA ASP A 205 -6.88 0.44 -17.16
C ASP A 205 -6.40 -0.36 -18.38
N ASN A 206 -6.47 -1.68 -18.27
CA ASN A 206 -6.11 -2.60 -19.36
C ASN A 206 -7.07 -2.55 -20.58
N PHE A 207 -8.22 -1.89 -20.48
CA PHE A 207 -9.12 -1.70 -21.61
C PHE A 207 -8.62 -0.65 -22.59
N ALA A 208 -8.15 0.47 -22.06
CA ALA A 208 -7.58 1.54 -22.87
C ALA A 208 -6.19 1.17 -23.39
N GLY A 209 -5.48 0.31 -22.67
CA GLY A 209 -4.07 0.01 -22.91
C GLY A 209 -3.19 1.26 -22.68
N ASN A 210 -2.00 1.25 -23.23
CA ASN A 210 -1.13 2.43 -23.21
C ASN A 210 -1.67 3.50 -24.15
N CYS A 211 -1.99 4.66 -23.62
CA CYS A 211 -2.35 5.81 -24.42
C CYS A 211 -1.89 7.11 -23.75
N PRO A 212 -1.42 8.09 -24.55
CA PRO A 212 -1.14 9.43 -24.03
C PRO A 212 -2.46 10.16 -23.70
N HIS A 213 -2.36 11.22 -22.90
CA HIS A 213 -3.48 12.08 -22.51
C HIS A 213 -4.60 11.31 -21.75
N HIS A 214 -4.19 10.38 -20.88
CA HIS A 214 -5.12 9.48 -20.18
C HIS A 214 -5.81 10.22 -19.03
N THR A 215 -7.12 10.50 -19.19
CA THR A 215 -7.91 11.31 -18.24
C THR A 215 -7.89 10.76 -16.82
N ASN A 216 -7.95 9.43 -16.63
CA ASN A 216 -7.90 8.81 -15.31
C ASN A 216 -6.55 9.06 -14.61
N LEU A 217 -5.43 8.94 -15.35
CA LEU A 217 -4.10 9.24 -14.83
C LEU A 217 -3.96 10.73 -14.48
N SER A 218 -4.47 11.63 -15.33
CA SER A 218 -4.47 13.07 -15.04
C SER A 218 -5.26 13.39 -13.77
N ALA A 219 -6.44 12.79 -13.60
CA ALA A 219 -7.22 12.95 -12.37
C ALA A 219 -6.49 12.41 -11.14
N LYS A 220 -5.80 11.26 -11.27
CA LYS A 220 -4.99 10.68 -10.20
C LYS A 220 -3.79 11.55 -9.85
N GLY A 221 -3.11 12.10 -10.85
CA GLY A 221 -2.00 13.05 -10.66
C GLY A 221 -2.44 14.29 -9.86
N ILE A 222 -3.55 14.91 -10.26
CA ILE A 222 -4.12 16.07 -9.54
C ILE A 222 -4.49 15.71 -8.10
N LEU A 223 -5.15 14.57 -7.89
CA LEU A 223 -5.51 14.11 -6.54
C LEU A 223 -4.27 13.78 -5.70
N GLY A 224 -3.22 13.23 -6.29
CA GLY A 224 -1.95 12.95 -5.63
C GLY A 224 -1.26 14.23 -5.15
N ILE A 225 -1.23 15.28 -5.99
CA ILE A 225 -0.71 16.60 -5.65
C ILE A 225 -1.51 17.21 -4.49
N ALA A 226 -2.84 17.19 -4.58
CA ALA A 226 -3.71 17.69 -3.51
C ALA A 226 -3.52 16.89 -2.20
N ALA A 227 -3.32 15.57 -2.28
CA ALA A 227 -3.02 14.73 -1.13
C ALA A 227 -1.70 15.15 -0.45
N TYR A 228 -0.65 15.42 -1.24
CA TYR A 228 0.62 15.92 -0.71
C TYR A 228 0.47 17.28 -0.03
N ALA A 229 -0.26 18.22 -0.64
CA ALA A 229 -0.54 19.53 -0.04
C ALA A 229 -1.26 19.38 1.32
N ARG A 230 -2.22 18.47 1.43
CA ARG A 230 -2.90 18.18 2.72
C ARG A 230 -1.95 17.58 3.76
N LEU A 231 -1.03 16.73 3.37
CA LEU A 231 0.02 16.23 4.27
C LEU A 231 0.93 17.38 4.74
N ALA A 232 1.33 18.29 3.84
CA ALA A 232 2.12 19.48 4.17
C ALA A 232 1.41 20.36 5.19
N GLU A 233 0.10 20.60 5.03
CA GLU A 233 -0.71 21.32 6.03
C GLU A 233 -0.68 20.63 7.41
N MET A 234 -0.89 19.32 7.44
CA MET A 234 -0.89 18.55 8.70
C MET A 234 0.48 18.59 9.40
N LEU A 235 1.56 18.74 8.66
CA LEU A 235 2.94 18.87 9.13
C LEU A 235 3.35 20.34 9.38
N ASN A 236 2.43 21.31 9.26
CA ASN A 236 2.68 22.75 9.37
C ASN A 236 3.73 23.29 8.38
N LYS A 237 3.91 22.64 7.23
CA LYS A 237 4.79 23.05 6.11
C LYS A 237 4.01 23.97 5.17
N LYS A 238 3.79 25.23 5.60
CA LYS A 238 2.87 26.16 4.94
C LYS A 238 3.30 26.51 3.51
N GLU A 239 4.58 26.74 3.29
CA GLU A 239 5.10 27.11 1.95
C GLU A 239 4.88 26.00 0.93
N GLU A 240 5.14 24.75 1.34
CA GLU A 240 4.86 23.58 0.51
C GLU A 240 3.35 23.40 0.29
N ALA A 241 2.54 23.55 1.35
CA ALA A 241 1.10 23.42 1.22
C ALA A 241 0.51 24.43 0.23
N GLU A 242 0.90 25.71 0.30
CA GLU A 242 0.47 26.75 -0.63
C GLU A 242 0.94 26.46 -2.07
N LYS A 243 2.21 26.09 -2.25
CA LYS A 243 2.78 25.77 -3.57
C LYS A 243 2.03 24.68 -4.33
N TYR A 244 1.50 23.67 -3.61
CA TYR A 244 0.87 22.51 -4.22
C TYR A 244 -0.68 22.54 -4.20
N MET A 245 -1.28 23.61 -3.65
CA MET A 245 -2.75 23.81 -3.69
C MET A 245 -3.20 24.73 -4.84
N ASP A 246 -2.31 25.60 -5.35
CA ASP A 246 -2.55 26.49 -6.49
C ASP A 246 -2.35 25.76 -7.84
#